data_2597a2e5fff2e7860371e60acd1f4a58
#
_entry.id   2597a2e5fff2e7860371e60acd1f4a58
#
_cell.length_a   1.000
_cell.length_b   1.000
_cell.length_c   1.000
_cell.angle_alpha   90.00
_cell.angle_beta   90.00
_cell.angle_gamma   90.00
#
_symmetry.space_group_name_H-M   'P 1'
#
loop_
_entity.id
_entity.type
_entity.pdbx_description
1 polymer ?
#
loop_
_entity_poly.entity_id
_entity_poly.type
_entity_poly.pdbx_seq_one_letter_code
_entity_poly.pdbx_strand_id
1 'polypeptide(L)'
;MQSRITGTTMPVLEFILDPNESIISEAGELSWMGSSIQMTTHTQFGGGGGLFGVIKRVAGGGSIFMTEYRAIGTPGELAFATKLPGHIVPVEVSPGHDYMIHRQGFLCATPQIQIGVGFQQSLGAGIFGGDGFLLQKVSGQGIAWLELSGELVVRDLQPGENLRVHPGHVGAFQASVSFQITTIPGIKNMIFGGDGIFLASLTGPGRIWLQTLPIAKLAHAIERYLPREASRQTVEGGVVGGIVGSILDNMR
;
A
#
# COMPACT_ATOMS: atom_id res chain seq x y z
N MET A 1 -5.81 9.86 -22.85
CA MET A 1 -4.84 9.05 -22.08
C MET A 1 -4.75 7.64 -22.64
N GLN A 2 -3.56 7.13 -22.85
CA GLN A 2 -3.27 5.74 -23.21
C GLN A 2 -2.40 5.14 -22.12
N SER A 3 -2.60 3.86 -21.78
CA SER A 3 -1.78 3.15 -20.80
C SER A 3 -1.34 1.79 -21.33
N ARG A 4 -0.14 1.35 -20.96
CA ARG A 4 0.42 0.05 -21.32
C ARG A 4 1.21 -0.52 -20.14
N ILE A 5 1.04 -1.81 -19.89
CA ILE A 5 1.87 -2.56 -18.94
C ILE A 5 2.91 -3.34 -19.74
N THR A 6 4.18 -3.12 -19.43
CA THR A 6 5.32 -3.79 -20.06
C THR A 6 6.09 -4.61 -19.02
N GLY A 7 6.52 -5.81 -19.40
CA GLY A 7 7.23 -6.73 -18.50
C GLY A 7 6.30 -7.70 -17.78
N THR A 8 6.88 -8.74 -17.18
CA THR A 8 6.15 -9.81 -16.51
C THR A 8 6.59 -10.03 -15.06
N THR A 9 7.87 -9.92 -14.76
CA THR A 9 8.42 -10.15 -13.42
C THR A 9 8.43 -8.86 -12.59
N MET A 10 8.92 -7.77 -13.18
CA MET A 10 8.95 -6.42 -12.62
C MET A 10 8.26 -5.50 -13.63
N PRO A 11 6.93 -5.54 -13.73
CA PRO A 11 6.23 -4.77 -14.75
C PRO A 11 6.31 -3.26 -14.49
N VAL A 12 6.25 -2.51 -15.57
CA VAL A 12 6.11 -1.06 -15.58
C VAL A 12 4.81 -0.67 -16.24
N LEU A 13 4.10 0.27 -15.65
CA LEU A 13 2.92 0.91 -16.21
C LEU A 13 3.35 2.23 -16.85
N GLU A 14 3.20 2.32 -18.16
CA GLU A 14 3.53 3.49 -18.96
C GLU A 14 2.26 4.19 -19.41
N PHE A 15 2.26 5.51 -19.36
CA PHE A 15 1.19 6.37 -19.85
C PHE A 15 1.70 7.32 -20.92
N ILE A 16 0.83 7.59 -21.91
CA ILE A 16 0.89 8.79 -22.72
C ILE A 16 -0.35 9.63 -22.35
N LEU A 17 -0.09 10.75 -21.68
CA LEU A 17 -1.10 11.70 -21.25
C LEU A 17 -1.28 12.78 -22.33
N ASP A 18 -2.50 13.01 -22.76
CA ASP A 18 -2.80 14.16 -23.60
C ASP A 18 -2.75 15.48 -22.79
N PRO A 19 -2.62 16.66 -23.40
CA PRO A 19 -2.55 17.92 -22.67
C PRO A 19 -3.70 18.10 -21.70
N ASN A 20 -3.38 18.46 -20.45
CA ASN A 20 -4.27 18.61 -19.28
C ASN A 20 -4.77 17.29 -18.64
N GLU A 21 -4.48 16.13 -19.21
CA GLU A 21 -4.69 14.87 -18.50
C GLU A 21 -3.68 14.69 -17.37
N SER A 22 -4.12 13.99 -16.33
CA SER A 22 -3.26 13.75 -15.17
C SER A 22 -3.51 12.38 -14.54
N ILE A 23 -2.48 11.91 -13.81
CA ILE A 23 -2.48 10.72 -12.96
C ILE A 23 -2.06 11.16 -11.56
N ILE A 24 -2.63 10.53 -10.55
CA ILE A 24 -2.23 10.70 -9.15
C ILE A 24 -1.54 9.44 -8.63
N SER A 25 -0.56 9.62 -7.73
CA SER A 25 0.16 8.51 -7.09
C SER A 25 0.61 8.92 -5.68
N GLU A 26 0.94 7.97 -4.81
CA GLU A 26 1.62 8.29 -3.56
C GLU A 26 3.00 8.91 -3.84
N ALA A 27 3.48 9.74 -2.92
CA ALA A 27 4.79 10.36 -3.07
C ALA A 27 5.90 9.29 -3.11
N GLY A 28 6.79 9.40 -4.11
CA GLY A 28 7.91 8.48 -4.27
C GLY A 28 7.69 7.31 -5.23
N GLU A 29 6.49 7.17 -5.81
CA GLU A 29 6.18 6.08 -6.74
C GLU A 29 6.67 6.31 -8.18
N LEU A 30 6.99 7.54 -8.56
CA LEU A 30 7.45 7.89 -9.90
C LEU A 30 8.72 7.12 -10.29
N SER A 31 8.71 6.50 -11.47
CA SER A 31 9.91 5.89 -12.07
C SER A 31 10.58 6.82 -13.06
N TRP A 32 9.85 7.33 -14.06
CA TRP A 32 10.33 8.36 -14.98
C TRP A 32 9.18 9.15 -15.58
N MET A 33 9.47 10.33 -16.12
CA MET A 33 8.50 11.18 -16.81
C MET A 33 9.20 12.04 -17.87
N GLY A 34 8.45 12.40 -18.89
CA GLY A 34 8.86 13.36 -19.93
C GLY A 34 8.86 14.80 -19.40
N SER A 35 9.57 15.68 -20.11
CA SER A 35 9.71 17.11 -19.73
C SER A 35 8.41 17.91 -19.79
N SER A 36 7.39 17.40 -20.50
CA SER A 36 6.05 18.02 -20.56
C SER A 36 5.16 17.67 -19.36
N ILE A 37 5.61 16.80 -18.44
CA ILE A 37 4.87 16.47 -17.22
C ILE A 37 5.27 17.42 -16.10
N GLN A 38 4.27 18.05 -15.50
CA GLN A 38 4.40 18.85 -14.28
C GLN A 38 3.95 18.04 -13.07
N MET A 39 4.75 18.06 -12.01
CA MET A 39 4.47 17.46 -10.72
C MET A 39 3.91 18.50 -9.75
N THR A 40 2.81 18.15 -9.05
CA THR A 40 2.29 18.93 -7.93
C THR A 40 1.94 17.99 -6.78
N THR A 41 2.58 18.18 -5.63
CA THR A 41 2.31 17.35 -4.44
C THR A 41 1.26 18.02 -3.56
N HIS A 42 0.23 17.28 -3.22
CA HIS A 42 -0.85 17.71 -2.35
C HIS A 42 -0.94 16.79 -1.13
N THR A 43 -1.27 17.36 0.01
CA THR A 43 -1.72 16.56 1.14
C THR A 43 -3.18 16.21 0.88
N GLN A 44 -3.49 14.97 0.50
CA GLN A 44 -4.88 14.57 0.34
C GLN A 44 -5.58 14.55 1.70
N PHE A 45 -6.48 15.49 1.86
CA PHE A 45 -7.47 15.47 2.93
C PHE A 45 -8.67 14.67 2.43
N GLY A 46 -8.79 13.40 2.80
CA GLY A 46 -10.04 12.68 2.59
C GLY A 46 -11.16 13.42 3.33
N GLY A 47 -12.09 14.00 2.60
CA GLY A 47 -13.37 14.54 3.01
C GLY A 47 -13.44 15.38 4.28
N GLY A 48 -13.66 16.69 4.13
CA GLY A 48 -14.33 17.56 5.10
C GLY A 48 -13.80 17.57 6.52
N GLY A 49 -12.68 18.21 6.76
CA GLY A 49 -12.22 18.46 8.11
C GLY A 49 -11.06 19.44 8.12
N GLY A 50 -11.26 20.62 8.73
CA GLY A 50 -10.23 21.64 8.90
C GLY A 50 -8.99 21.12 9.66
N LEU A 51 -8.10 22.05 10.04
CA LEU A 51 -6.78 21.80 10.68
C LEU A 51 -6.78 20.67 11.74
N PHE A 52 -7.88 20.47 12.49
CA PHE A 52 -8.04 19.40 13.48
C PHE A 52 -8.13 17.99 12.87
N GLY A 53 -8.58 17.84 11.63
CA GLY A 53 -8.61 16.55 10.93
C GLY A 53 -7.22 16.05 10.57
N VAL A 54 -6.26 16.94 10.32
CA VAL A 54 -4.85 16.67 10.01
C VAL A 54 -4.15 16.07 11.24
N ILE A 55 -4.30 16.70 12.41
CA ILE A 55 -3.62 16.29 13.65
C ILE A 55 -4.09 14.89 14.08
N LYS A 56 -5.38 14.59 13.95
CA LYS A 56 -5.93 13.27 14.32
C LYS A 56 -5.47 12.13 13.40
N ARG A 57 -5.09 12.43 12.15
CA ARG A 57 -4.57 11.44 11.18
C ARG A 57 -3.07 11.21 11.32
N VAL A 58 -2.30 12.23 11.65
CA VAL A 58 -0.87 12.09 11.98
C VAL A 58 -0.69 11.21 13.22
N ALA A 59 -1.59 11.30 14.20
CA ALA A 59 -1.59 10.45 15.39
C ALA A 59 -2.09 9.01 15.15
N GLY A 60 -2.79 8.75 14.01
CA GLY A 60 -3.41 7.46 13.68
C GLY A 60 -2.81 6.70 12.50
N GLY A 61 -1.60 7.05 12.01
CA GLY A 61 -0.92 6.25 10.98
C GLY A 61 -0.70 6.93 9.62
N GLY A 62 -0.23 8.17 9.61
CA GLY A 62 0.37 8.82 8.46
C GLY A 62 -0.61 9.57 7.55
N SER A 63 -0.22 10.80 7.16
CA SER A 63 -0.84 11.51 6.05
C SER A 63 -0.37 10.87 4.74
N ILE A 64 -1.30 10.47 3.88
CA ILE A 64 -0.98 10.03 2.53
C ILE A 64 -0.74 11.30 1.70
N PHE A 65 0.53 11.51 1.32
CA PHE A 65 0.88 12.58 0.39
C PHE A 65 0.68 12.08 -1.03
N MET A 66 -0.20 12.74 -1.77
CA MET A 66 -0.47 12.41 -3.17
C MET A 66 0.22 13.43 -4.07
N THR A 67 0.82 12.93 -5.13
CA THR A 67 1.42 13.72 -6.20
C THR A 67 0.58 13.58 -7.45
N GLU A 68 0.18 14.71 -8.02
CA GLU A 68 -0.45 14.79 -9.33
C GLU A 68 0.62 15.02 -10.40
N TYR A 69 0.56 14.25 -11.47
CA TYR A 69 1.40 14.34 -12.66
C TYR A 69 0.52 14.73 -13.83
N ARG A 70 0.69 15.94 -14.35
CA ARG A 70 -0.15 16.52 -15.39
C ARG A 70 0.65 16.86 -16.66
N ALA A 71 0.15 16.49 -17.84
CA ALA A 71 0.74 16.91 -19.10
C ALA A 71 0.39 18.38 -19.40
N ILE A 72 1.40 19.19 -19.72
CA ILE A 72 1.26 20.62 -19.98
C ILE A 72 1.65 20.94 -21.44
N GLY A 73 0.72 21.51 -22.18
CA GLY A 73 0.95 22.02 -23.53
C GLY A 73 1.02 20.95 -24.63
N THR A 74 1.79 19.90 -24.41
CA THR A 74 1.97 18.77 -25.33
C THR A 74 1.73 17.44 -24.62
N PRO A 75 1.47 16.35 -25.34
CA PRO A 75 1.42 15.02 -24.72
C PRO A 75 2.71 14.70 -23.95
N GLY A 76 2.55 14.00 -22.83
CA GLY A 76 3.66 13.65 -21.93
C GLY A 76 3.69 12.16 -21.60
N GLU A 77 4.91 11.64 -21.52
CA GLU A 77 5.18 10.27 -21.06
C GLU A 77 5.32 10.24 -19.52
N LEU A 78 4.76 9.22 -18.89
CA LEU A 78 4.81 9.01 -17.44
C LEU A 78 4.86 7.52 -17.15
N ALA A 79 5.69 7.07 -16.21
CA ALA A 79 5.82 5.66 -15.89
C ALA A 79 5.99 5.37 -14.41
N PHE A 80 5.41 4.23 -13.99
CA PHE A 80 5.48 3.66 -12.65
C PHE A 80 5.86 2.18 -12.73
N ALA A 81 7.02 1.81 -12.19
CA ALA A 81 7.46 0.42 -12.08
C ALA A 81 7.08 -0.15 -10.72
N THR A 82 6.82 -1.46 -10.67
CA THR A 82 6.59 -2.14 -9.39
C THR A 82 7.85 -2.18 -8.54
N LYS A 83 7.69 -2.07 -7.22
CA LYS A 83 8.78 -2.14 -6.23
C LYS A 83 9.32 -3.56 -6.04
N LEU A 84 8.48 -4.55 -6.26
CA LEU A 84 8.78 -5.98 -6.08
C LEU A 84 8.33 -6.76 -7.32
N PRO A 85 8.92 -7.96 -7.56
CA PRO A 85 8.36 -8.88 -8.55
C PRO A 85 6.88 -9.13 -8.30
N GLY A 86 6.05 -9.01 -9.35
CA GLY A 86 4.60 -9.15 -9.20
C GLY A 86 3.80 -8.67 -10.40
N HIS A 87 2.62 -8.14 -10.12
CA HIS A 87 1.65 -7.76 -11.14
C HIS A 87 1.09 -6.36 -10.90
N ILE A 88 0.80 -5.65 -11.99
CA ILE A 88 0.00 -4.42 -11.96
C ILE A 88 -1.42 -4.79 -12.41
N VAL A 89 -2.40 -4.49 -11.56
CA VAL A 89 -3.82 -4.84 -11.79
C VAL A 89 -4.64 -3.57 -11.90
N PRO A 90 -5.19 -3.25 -13.08
CA PRO A 90 -6.16 -2.17 -13.22
C PRO A 90 -7.51 -2.60 -12.60
N VAL A 91 -8.12 -1.72 -11.82
CA VAL A 91 -9.47 -1.87 -11.28
C VAL A 91 -10.31 -0.65 -11.58
N GLU A 92 -11.53 -0.89 -12.06
CA GLU A 92 -12.53 0.16 -12.27
C GLU A 92 -13.24 0.46 -10.95
N VAL A 93 -13.18 1.70 -10.52
CA VAL A 93 -13.81 2.20 -9.29
C VAL A 93 -14.99 3.07 -9.65
N SER A 94 -16.12 2.84 -9.02
CA SER A 94 -17.33 3.64 -9.17
C SER A 94 -18.13 3.68 -7.88
N PRO A 95 -19.08 4.59 -7.69
CA PRO A 95 -19.90 4.65 -6.49
C PRO A 95 -20.54 3.29 -6.17
N GLY A 96 -20.26 2.76 -4.97
CA GLY A 96 -20.70 1.43 -4.53
C GLY A 96 -19.79 0.28 -4.97
N HIS A 97 -18.76 0.51 -5.77
CA HIS A 97 -17.76 -0.49 -6.19
C HIS A 97 -16.36 -0.05 -5.75
N ASP A 98 -16.20 0.07 -4.45
CA ASP A 98 -14.93 0.40 -3.80
C ASP A 98 -14.09 -0.86 -3.60
N TYR A 99 -12.79 -0.67 -3.37
CA TYR A 99 -11.84 -1.74 -3.10
C TYR A 99 -11.12 -1.52 -1.77
N MET A 100 -10.78 -2.63 -1.14
CA MET A 100 -9.85 -2.68 -0.01
C MET A 100 -8.55 -3.29 -0.51
N ILE A 101 -7.43 -2.62 -0.28
CA ILE A 101 -6.11 -3.05 -0.73
C ILE A 101 -5.12 -3.06 0.44
N HIS A 102 -4.10 -3.89 0.38
CA HIS A 102 -3.04 -3.83 1.39
C HIS A 102 -2.28 -2.50 1.30
N ARG A 103 -1.67 -2.07 2.41
CA ARG A 103 -1.05 -0.74 2.58
C ARG A 103 -0.12 -0.29 1.44
N GLN A 104 0.59 -1.21 0.80
CA GLN A 104 1.55 -0.94 -0.27
C GLN A 104 1.03 -1.36 -1.65
N GLY A 105 -0.28 -1.60 -1.77
CA GLY A 105 -0.88 -2.08 -3.00
C GLY A 105 -1.36 -0.99 -3.95
N PHE A 106 -1.31 0.27 -3.57
CA PHE A 106 -1.68 1.37 -4.45
C PHE A 106 -0.46 1.83 -5.26
N LEU A 107 -0.57 1.81 -6.58
CA LEU A 107 0.47 2.33 -7.48
C LEU A 107 0.13 3.73 -7.97
N CYS A 108 -0.97 3.88 -8.69
CA CYS A 108 -1.46 5.17 -9.17
C CYS A 108 -2.94 5.09 -9.56
N ALA A 109 -3.55 6.24 -9.86
CA ALA A 109 -4.95 6.30 -10.28
C ALA A 109 -5.27 7.55 -11.11
N THR A 110 -6.46 7.55 -11.71
CA THR A 110 -7.07 8.77 -12.27
C THR A 110 -7.45 9.76 -11.15
N PRO A 111 -7.53 11.08 -11.42
CA PRO A 111 -7.59 12.12 -10.37
C PRO A 111 -8.80 12.06 -9.44
N GLN A 112 -9.94 11.47 -9.88
CA GLN A 112 -11.16 11.39 -9.05
C GLN A 112 -11.14 10.22 -8.04
N ILE A 113 -10.09 9.42 -8.02
CA ILE A 113 -9.89 8.36 -7.05
C ILE A 113 -9.42 8.96 -5.71
N GLN A 114 -9.93 8.41 -4.64
CA GLN A 114 -9.60 8.77 -3.26
C GLN A 114 -9.06 7.56 -2.53
N ILE A 115 -7.97 7.76 -1.80
CA ILE A 115 -7.34 6.75 -0.95
C ILE A 115 -7.56 7.13 0.50
N GLY A 116 -8.06 6.20 1.28
CA GLY A 116 -8.30 6.39 2.71
C GLY A 116 -7.91 5.15 3.53
N VAL A 117 -7.96 5.28 4.86
CA VAL A 117 -7.83 4.13 5.75
C VAL A 117 -9.13 3.33 5.69
N GLY A 118 -9.04 2.07 5.27
CA GLY A 118 -10.17 1.16 5.20
C GLY A 118 -10.33 0.27 6.43
N PHE A 119 -9.22 -0.32 6.88
CA PHE A 119 -9.17 -1.18 8.06
C PHE A 119 -7.80 -1.08 8.71
N GLN A 120 -7.76 -1.00 10.03
CA GLN A 120 -6.52 -1.01 10.81
C GLN A 120 -6.71 -1.82 12.07
N GLN A 121 -5.78 -2.75 12.33
CA GLN A 121 -5.76 -3.54 13.55
C GLN A 121 -4.31 -3.76 14.00
N SER A 122 -4.03 -3.43 15.28
CA SER A 122 -2.77 -3.77 15.91
C SER A 122 -2.76 -5.26 16.26
N LEU A 123 -1.78 -6.00 15.72
CA LEU A 123 -1.66 -7.46 15.87
C LEU A 123 -0.38 -7.87 16.63
N GLY A 124 0.20 -6.94 17.39
CA GLY A 124 1.53 -7.14 18.01
C GLY A 124 2.67 -6.57 17.14
N ALA A 125 3.77 -6.19 17.77
CA ALA A 125 4.85 -5.42 17.13
C ALA A 125 5.70 -6.22 16.11
N GLY A 126 5.56 -7.54 16.03
CA GLY A 126 6.47 -8.40 15.25
C GLY A 126 5.96 -8.85 13.88
N ILE A 127 4.64 -8.83 13.61
CA ILE A 127 4.07 -9.53 12.45
C ILE A 127 3.98 -8.66 11.19
N PHE A 128 3.67 -7.37 11.35
CA PHE A 128 3.44 -6.43 10.23
C PHE A 128 4.22 -5.12 10.39
N GLY A 129 5.30 -5.12 11.19
CA GLY A 129 5.97 -3.89 11.62
C GLY A 129 5.17 -3.16 12.69
N GLY A 130 5.69 -2.03 13.19
CA GLY A 130 5.10 -1.28 14.31
C GLY A 130 3.68 -0.75 14.09
N ASP A 131 3.22 -0.64 12.84
CA ASP A 131 1.92 -0.05 12.46
C ASP A 131 0.75 -1.06 12.48
N GLY A 132 1.01 -2.36 12.67
CA GLY A 132 0.00 -3.41 12.59
C GLY A 132 -0.47 -3.71 11.16
N PHE A 133 -1.59 -4.42 11.03
CA PHE A 133 -2.21 -4.72 9.75
C PHE A 133 -3.10 -3.57 9.30
N LEU A 134 -2.83 -3.03 8.11
CA LEU A 134 -3.53 -1.90 7.51
C LEU A 134 -4.01 -2.25 6.10
N LEU A 135 -5.28 -1.95 5.84
CA LEU A 135 -5.84 -1.89 4.49
C LEU A 135 -6.21 -0.44 4.15
N GLN A 136 -5.90 -0.05 2.93
CA GLN A 136 -6.37 1.21 2.35
C GLN A 136 -7.69 0.96 1.63
N LYS A 137 -8.59 1.95 1.67
CA LYS A 137 -9.81 1.97 0.87
C LYS A 137 -9.58 2.81 -0.37
N VAL A 138 -9.87 2.24 -1.53
CA VAL A 138 -9.88 2.91 -2.83
C VAL A 138 -11.32 3.17 -3.21
N SER A 139 -11.69 4.44 -3.39
CA SER A 139 -13.05 4.88 -3.68
C SER A 139 -13.07 6.03 -4.69
N GLY A 140 -14.26 6.44 -5.14
CA GLY A 140 -14.42 7.51 -6.13
C GLY A 140 -14.90 7.00 -7.47
N GLN A 141 -14.40 7.59 -8.58
CA GLN A 141 -14.77 7.19 -9.92
C GLN A 141 -13.57 7.26 -10.86
N GLY A 142 -13.27 6.16 -11.57
CA GLY A 142 -12.18 6.09 -12.52
C GLY A 142 -11.44 4.76 -12.46
N ILE A 143 -10.15 4.78 -12.78
CA ILE A 143 -9.29 3.60 -12.78
C ILE A 143 -8.22 3.78 -11.72
N ALA A 144 -8.01 2.76 -10.90
CA ALA A 144 -6.83 2.63 -10.03
C ALA A 144 -5.99 1.44 -10.50
N TRP A 145 -4.67 1.60 -10.46
CA TRP A 145 -3.72 0.52 -10.73
C TRP A 145 -3.11 0.10 -9.41
N LEU A 146 -3.23 -1.20 -9.14
CA LEU A 146 -2.73 -1.82 -7.91
C LEU A 146 -1.45 -2.60 -8.23
N GLU A 147 -0.46 -2.55 -7.33
CA GLU A 147 0.69 -3.45 -7.39
C GLU A 147 0.53 -4.58 -6.37
N LEU A 148 0.64 -5.83 -6.84
CA LEU A 148 0.52 -7.03 -6.02
C LEU A 148 1.77 -7.89 -6.21
N SER A 149 2.37 -8.32 -5.10
CA SER A 149 3.71 -8.92 -5.11
C SER A 149 3.68 -10.45 -5.28
N GLY A 150 4.56 -10.96 -6.12
CA GLY A 150 4.61 -12.37 -6.52
C GLY A 150 3.54 -12.74 -7.52
N GLU A 151 3.12 -14.01 -7.52
CA GLU A 151 2.05 -14.48 -8.39
C GLU A 151 0.68 -14.07 -7.84
N LEU A 152 -0.24 -13.87 -8.75
CA LEU A 152 -1.60 -13.40 -8.47
C LEU A 152 -2.59 -14.55 -8.56
N VAL A 153 -3.37 -14.77 -7.48
CA VAL A 153 -4.48 -15.70 -7.45
C VAL A 153 -5.78 -14.93 -7.26
N VAL A 154 -6.66 -14.98 -8.26
CA VAL A 154 -7.97 -14.30 -8.23
C VAL A 154 -9.07 -15.31 -7.92
N ARG A 155 -10.00 -14.95 -7.04
CA ARG A 155 -11.19 -15.75 -6.72
C ARG A 155 -12.43 -14.88 -6.60
N ASP A 156 -13.55 -15.40 -7.06
CA ASP A 156 -14.88 -14.83 -6.86
C ASP A 156 -15.60 -15.64 -5.78
N LEU A 157 -15.74 -15.07 -4.59
CA LEU A 157 -16.43 -15.70 -3.46
C LEU A 157 -17.94 -15.56 -3.64
N GLN A 158 -18.65 -16.66 -3.49
CA GLN A 158 -20.12 -16.68 -3.51
C GLN A 158 -20.69 -16.11 -2.20
N PRO A 159 -21.96 -15.68 -2.16
CA PRO A 159 -22.61 -15.25 -0.93
C PRO A 159 -22.46 -16.28 0.18
N GLY A 160 -21.88 -15.87 1.32
CA GLY A 160 -21.61 -16.74 2.48
C GLY A 160 -20.38 -17.64 2.34
N GLU A 161 -19.75 -17.74 1.17
CA GLU A 161 -18.49 -18.47 1.03
C GLU A 161 -17.39 -17.77 1.85
N ASN A 162 -16.69 -18.55 2.67
CA ASN A 162 -15.62 -18.05 3.54
C ASN A 162 -14.28 -18.66 3.17
N LEU A 163 -13.28 -17.79 3.00
CA LEU A 163 -11.88 -18.18 2.81
C LEU A 163 -11.04 -17.62 3.96
N ARG A 164 -10.23 -18.49 4.57
CA ARG A 164 -9.24 -18.08 5.59
C ARG A 164 -7.86 -18.00 4.98
N VAL A 165 -7.19 -16.86 5.16
CA VAL A 165 -5.92 -16.55 4.50
C VAL A 165 -4.96 -15.96 5.54
N HIS A 166 -3.67 -16.29 5.46
CA HIS A 166 -2.68 -15.53 6.23
C HIS A 166 -2.72 -14.06 5.77
N PRO A 167 -2.85 -13.07 6.67
CA PRO A 167 -3.14 -11.68 6.30
C PRO A 167 -2.19 -11.08 5.27
N GLY A 168 -0.90 -11.41 5.30
CA GLY A 168 0.08 -10.92 4.33
C GLY A 168 -0.17 -11.37 2.88
N HIS A 169 -0.97 -12.42 2.66
CA HIS A 169 -1.35 -12.87 1.31
C HIS A 169 -2.59 -12.16 0.77
N VAL A 170 -3.28 -11.35 1.57
CA VAL A 170 -4.41 -10.53 1.10
C VAL A 170 -3.84 -9.36 0.33
N GLY A 171 -4.00 -9.34 -0.99
CA GLY A 171 -3.59 -8.26 -1.88
C GLY A 171 -4.65 -7.17 -1.97
N ALA A 172 -5.83 -7.56 -2.44
CA ALA A 172 -6.98 -6.66 -2.60
C ALA A 172 -8.30 -7.45 -2.54
N PHE A 173 -9.42 -6.75 -2.31
CA PHE A 173 -10.77 -7.31 -2.45
C PHE A 173 -11.81 -6.20 -2.65
N GLN A 174 -12.93 -6.56 -3.27
CA GLN A 174 -14.09 -5.66 -3.39
C GLN A 174 -14.68 -5.37 -2.01
N ALA A 175 -15.12 -4.15 -1.76
CA ALA A 175 -15.68 -3.73 -0.47
C ALA A 175 -16.98 -4.47 -0.07
N SER A 176 -17.60 -5.23 -1.00
CA SER A 176 -18.70 -6.16 -0.72
C SER A 176 -18.28 -7.39 0.09
N VAL A 177 -16.98 -7.74 0.07
CA VAL A 177 -16.44 -8.86 0.85
C VAL A 177 -16.28 -8.43 2.31
N SER A 178 -16.87 -9.19 3.23
CA SER A 178 -16.66 -8.98 4.66
C SER A 178 -15.27 -9.45 5.08
N PHE A 179 -14.55 -8.63 5.83
CA PHE A 179 -13.19 -8.89 6.26
C PHE A 179 -13.06 -8.83 7.78
N GLN A 180 -12.43 -9.85 8.36
CA GLN A 180 -12.11 -9.92 9.80
C GLN A 180 -10.76 -10.58 10.01
N ILE A 181 -10.01 -10.18 11.04
CA ILE A 181 -8.82 -10.90 11.49
C ILE A 181 -9.15 -11.64 12.78
N THR A 182 -8.87 -12.94 12.78
CA THR A 182 -9.12 -13.83 13.90
C THR A 182 -7.83 -14.53 14.33
N THR A 183 -7.70 -14.77 15.64
CA THR A 183 -6.67 -15.65 16.19
C THR A 183 -7.17 -17.09 16.17
N ILE A 184 -6.28 -18.06 15.90
CA ILE A 184 -6.64 -19.48 16.05
C ILE A 184 -6.56 -19.85 17.54
N PRO A 185 -7.68 -20.26 18.19
CA PRO A 185 -7.65 -20.72 19.57
C PRO A 185 -6.81 -22.00 19.72
N GLY A 186 -6.05 -22.13 20.79
CA GLY A 186 -5.39 -23.39 21.18
C GLY A 186 -3.93 -23.54 20.78
N ILE A 187 -3.39 -22.71 19.89
CA ILE A 187 -1.94 -22.70 19.58
C ILE A 187 -1.31 -21.54 20.37
N LYS A 188 -1.17 -21.74 21.68
CA LYS A 188 -0.42 -20.81 22.53
C LYS A 188 1.07 -21.04 22.34
N ASN A 189 1.79 -20.03 21.85
CA ASN A 189 3.19 -19.70 22.15
C ASN A 189 4.32 -20.69 21.83
N MET A 190 4.14 -21.75 21.02
CA MET A 190 5.22 -22.74 20.99
C MET A 190 6.07 -22.82 19.72
N ILE A 191 5.67 -22.22 18.61
CA ILE A 191 6.41 -22.47 17.34
C ILE A 191 6.87 -21.21 16.59
N PHE A 192 6.33 -20.02 16.86
CA PHE A 192 6.61 -18.81 16.07
C PHE A 192 6.99 -17.57 16.89
N GLY A 193 7.82 -17.72 17.91
CA GLY A 193 8.42 -16.56 18.58
C GLY A 193 7.48 -15.67 19.39
N GLY A 194 6.33 -16.20 19.86
CA GLY A 194 5.43 -15.46 20.76
C GLY A 194 4.26 -14.75 20.06
N ASP A 195 4.29 -14.61 18.75
CA ASP A 195 3.23 -13.99 17.98
C ASP A 195 2.18 -15.03 17.57
N GLY A 196 0.93 -14.86 18.00
CA GLY A 196 -0.18 -15.79 17.67
C GLY A 196 -0.35 -15.97 16.15
N ILE A 197 -0.94 -17.10 15.74
CA ILE A 197 -1.31 -17.30 14.34
C ILE A 197 -2.59 -16.50 14.05
N PHE A 198 -2.46 -15.46 13.23
CA PHE A 198 -3.58 -14.67 12.76
C PHE A 198 -4.03 -15.15 11.38
N LEU A 199 -5.35 -15.22 11.18
CA LEU A 199 -5.96 -15.46 9.88
C LEU A 199 -6.93 -14.33 9.55
N ALA A 200 -6.83 -13.84 8.32
CA ALA A 200 -7.86 -13.04 7.69
C ALA A 200 -8.98 -13.96 7.24
N SER A 201 -10.20 -13.67 7.63
CA SER A 201 -11.43 -14.33 7.18
C SER A 201 -12.10 -13.40 6.17
N LEU A 202 -12.22 -13.85 4.93
CA LEU A 202 -12.84 -13.16 3.81
C LEU A 202 -14.15 -13.87 3.49
N THR A 203 -15.30 -13.19 3.61
CA THR A 203 -16.61 -13.76 3.33
C THR A 203 -17.29 -13.01 2.20
N GLY A 204 -17.63 -13.72 1.12
CA GLY A 204 -18.33 -13.19 -0.04
C GLY A 204 -19.76 -12.70 0.24
N PRO A 205 -20.37 -12.01 -0.73
CA PRO A 205 -20.01 -12.06 -2.15
C PRO A 205 -18.94 -11.04 -2.56
N GLY A 206 -18.10 -11.42 -3.53
CA GLY A 206 -17.18 -10.50 -4.20
C GLY A 206 -15.85 -11.10 -4.60
N ARG A 207 -15.12 -10.33 -5.42
CA ARG A 207 -13.80 -10.72 -5.93
C ARG A 207 -12.70 -10.40 -4.95
N ILE A 208 -11.76 -11.33 -4.80
CA ILE A 208 -10.54 -11.18 -4.02
C ILE A 208 -9.30 -11.45 -4.88
N TRP A 209 -8.21 -10.75 -4.57
CA TRP A 209 -6.90 -10.95 -5.17
C TRP A 209 -5.91 -11.31 -4.07
N LEU A 210 -5.30 -12.48 -4.20
CA LEU A 210 -4.28 -12.97 -3.28
C LEU A 210 -2.92 -12.87 -3.94
N GLN A 211 -1.90 -12.50 -3.16
CA GLN A 211 -0.51 -12.36 -3.59
C GLN A 211 0.37 -13.43 -2.93
N THR A 212 1.37 -13.94 -3.66
CA THR A 212 2.21 -15.04 -3.15
C THR A 212 3.48 -14.57 -2.44
N LEU A 213 3.87 -13.29 -2.59
CA LEU A 213 5.09 -12.73 -2.01
C LEU A 213 4.77 -11.61 -0.97
N PRO A 214 4.29 -11.93 0.24
CA PRO A 214 4.14 -10.93 1.30
C PRO A 214 5.50 -10.32 1.68
N ILE A 215 5.58 -8.98 1.73
CA ILE A 215 6.83 -8.26 2.05
C ILE A 215 7.42 -8.70 3.38
N ALA A 216 6.61 -8.93 4.41
CA ALA A 216 7.08 -9.41 5.70
C ALA A 216 7.83 -10.74 5.58
N LYS A 217 7.34 -11.68 4.77
CA LYS A 217 8.04 -12.97 4.53
C LYS A 217 9.34 -12.77 3.78
N LEU A 218 9.39 -11.87 2.79
CA LEU A 218 10.61 -11.54 2.08
C LEU A 218 11.64 -10.89 3.02
N ALA A 219 11.21 -9.93 3.85
CA ALA A 219 12.06 -9.28 4.83
C ALA A 219 12.67 -10.30 5.81
N HIS A 220 11.88 -11.20 6.37
CA HIS A 220 12.38 -12.28 7.25
C HIS A 220 13.33 -13.26 6.53
N ALA A 221 13.11 -13.52 5.25
CA ALA A 221 14.01 -14.37 4.47
C ALA A 221 15.38 -13.70 4.30
N ILE A 222 15.41 -12.38 4.05
CA ILE A 222 16.63 -11.58 3.84
C ILE A 222 17.36 -11.34 5.17
N GLU A 223 16.64 -11.08 6.27
CA GLU A 223 17.19 -10.77 7.60
C GLU A 223 18.22 -11.80 8.07
N ARG A 224 18.03 -13.08 7.72
CA ARG A 224 18.95 -14.16 8.07
C ARG A 224 20.34 -14.04 7.43
N TYR A 225 20.47 -13.26 6.38
CA TYR A 225 21.70 -13.03 5.62
C TYR A 225 22.33 -11.67 5.91
N LEU A 226 21.64 -10.81 6.68
CA LEU A 226 22.19 -9.52 7.09
C LEU A 226 23.17 -9.70 8.27
N PRO A 227 24.27 -8.91 8.32
CA PRO A 227 25.14 -8.88 9.50
C PRO A 227 24.33 -8.47 10.75
N ARG A 228 24.54 -9.16 11.87
CA ARG A 228 23.81 -8.90 13.13
C ARG A 228 23.96 -7.48 13.67
N GLU A 229 25.03 -6.77 13.33
CA GLU A 229 25.25 -5.38 13.73
C GLU A 229 24.32 -4.40 12.96
N ALA A 230 24.00 -4.67 11.71
CA ALA A 230 23.06 -3.86 10.94
C ALA A 230 21.60 -3.98 11.44
N SER A 231 21.24 -5.13 12.03
CA SER A 231 19.90 -5.35 12.57
C SER A 231 19.65 -4.65 13.92
N ARG A 232 20.69 -4.36 14.71
CA ARG A 232 20.55 -3.62 15.98
C ARG A 232 20.47 -2.12 15.81
N GLN A 233 21.17 -1.53 14.84
CA GLN A 233 21.13 -0.09 14.60
C GLN A 233 19.79 0.40 14.00
N THR A 234 19.04 -0.45 13.32
CA THR A 234 17.73 -0.08 12.73
C THR A 234 16.60 -0.04 13.76
N VAL A 235 16.75 -0.67 14.93
CA VAL A 235 15.69 -0.72 15.96
C VAL A 235 15.89 0.35 17.04
N GLU A 236 17.12 0.81 17.30
CA GLU A 236 17.41 1.86 18.32
C GLU A 236 17.67 3.25 17.75
N GLY A 237 17.82 3.39 16.43
CA GLY A 237 18.10 4.66 15.74
C GLY A 237 16.88 5.28 15.09
N GLY A 238 15.87 5.64 15.86
CA GLY A 238 14.92 6.66 15.39
C GLY A 238 15.71 7.95 15.09
N VAL A 239 15.50 8.51 13.90
CA VAL A 239 16.17 9.70 13.30
C VAL A 239 16.26 10.93 14.26
N VAL A 240 15.68 10.87 15.43
CA VAL A 240 15.68 11.93 16.45
C VAL A 240 16.93 11.91 17.34
N GLY A 241 17.59 10.77 17.55
CA GLY A 241 18.77 10.69 18.43
C GLY A 241 20.05 11.25 17.80
N GLY A 242 20.22 11.20 16.49
CA GLY A 242 21.43 11.66 15.79
C GLY A 242 21.55 13.18 15.68
N ILE A 243 20.44 13.90 15.63
CA ILE A 243 20.45 15.36 15.46
C ILE A 243 20.64 16.08 16.79
N VAL A 244 20.15 15.54 17.90
CA VAL A 244 20.28 16.15 19.23
C VAL A 244 21.70 15.93 19.80
N GLY A 245 22.33 14.82 19.52
CA GLY A 245 23.70 14.52 19.95
C GLY A 245 24.75 15.47 19.34
N SER A 246 24.64 15.78 18.05
CA SER A 246 25.59 16.66 17.35
C SER A 246 25.43 18.15 17.71
N ILE A 247 24.28 18.57 18.24
CA ILE A 247 24.05 19.96 18.68
C ILE A 247 24.65 20.20 20.07
N LEU A 248 24.65 19.19 20.94
CA LEU A 248 25.18 19.32 22.31
C LEU A 248 26.71 19.23 22.38
N ASP A 249 27.36 18.52 21.44
CA ASP A 249 28.84 18.46 21.38
C ASP A 249 29.50 19.75 20.82
N ASN A 250 28.74 20.56 20.09
CA ASN A 250 29.25 21.81 19.51
C ASN A 250 29.05 23.03 20.43
N MET A 251 28.53 22.85 21.65
CA MET A 251 28.31 23.88 22.66
C MET A 251 29.20 23.75 23.91
N ARG A 252 30.28 22.93 23.82
CA ARG A 252 31.34 22.85 24.84
C ARG A 252 32.65 23.43 24.38
#